data_74cf65cd55708bea3cb8834a0052a815
#
_entry.id   74cf65cd55708bea3cb8834a0052a815
#
_cell.length_a   1.000
_cell.length_b   1.000
_cell.length_c   1.000
_cell.angle_alpha   90.00
_cell.angle_beta   90.00
_cell.angle_gamma   90.00
#
_symmetry.space_group_name_H-M   'P 1'
#
loop_
_entity.id
_entity.type
_entity.pdbx_description
1 polymer ?
#
loop_
_entity_poly.entity_id
_entity_poly.type
_entity_poly.pdbx_seq_one_letter_code
_entity_poly.pdbx_strand_id
1 'polypeptide(L)'
;MSKHKFTWSAKNKFKSLAVGSLCITLVAGCEGSFSLPGLELPTSSSSQVESDDLAAINNAVAATAAVTQPKVKVVPTITGMGYASISSQPAKSSNQRRLMAIRAARLEAMRNLTEQVHGLKINSRTTIIDAIVQNDSLRATVEGTILGARTVRINPVGSDTYEVVLELDQAMISTIMKAARG
;
A
#
# COMPACT_ATOMS: atom_id res chain seq x y z
N MET A 1 -0.60 12.67 -52.71
CA MET A 1 -1.26 11.36 -52.61
C MET A 1 -0.18 10.31 -52.73
N SER A 2 0.24 9.75 -51.61
CA SER A 2 1.13 8.57 -51.59
C SER A 2 0.71 7.68 -50.41
N LYS A 3 0.13 6.53 -50.72
CA LYS A 3 -0.36 5.52 -49.77
C LYS A 3 0.77 4.56 -49.52
N HIS A 4 1.44 4.65 -48.36
CA HIS A 4 2.33 3.56 -47.90
C HIS A 4 1.51 2.47 -47.24
N LYS A 5 1.37 1.34 -47.96
CA LYS A 5 0.86 0.07 -47.43
C LYS A 5 1.98 -0.59 -46.61
N PHE A 6 1.80 -0.66 -45.32
CA PHE A 6 2.67 -1.43 -44.42
C PHE A 6 2.13 -2.86 -44.35
N THR A 7 2.82 -3.79 -45.01
CA THR A 7 2.52 -5.22 -44.93
C THR A 7 3.36 -5.88 -43.86
N TRP A 8 2.70 -6.33 -42.78
CA TRP A 8 3.36 -7.07 -41.71
C TRP A 8 3.38 -8.57 -42.08
N SER A 9 4.59 -9.09 -42.33
CA SER A 9 4.85 -10.50 -42.60
C SER A 9 4.95 -11.28 -41.29
N ALA A 10 3.98 -12.13 -41.02
CA ALA A 10 3.97 -13.09 -39.92
C ALA A 10 4.59 -14.42 -40.40
N LYS A 11 5.85 -14.70 -40.00
CA LYS A 11 6.43 -16.06 -40.04
C LYS A 11 7.40 -16.24 -38.90
N ASN A 12 6.94 -16.76 -37.76
CA ASN A 12 7.81 -17.46 -36.84
C ASN A 12 7.21 -18.82 -36.52
N LYS A 13 7.84 -19.82 -37.09
CA LYS A 13 7.59 -21.25 -36.84
C LYS A 13 8.12 -21.61 -35.46
N PHE A 14 7.23 -21.97 -34.58
CA PHE A 14 7.58 -22.56 -33.28
C PHE A 14 7.99 -24.00 -33.49
N LYS A 15 9.27 -24.30 -33.29
CA LYS A 15 9.77 -25.67 -33.20
C LYS A 15 9.44 -26.24 -31.82
N SER A 16 8.62 -27.26 -31.81
CA SER A 16 8.40 -28.21 -30.73
C SER A 16 9.71 -28.91 -30.36
N LEU A 17 10.10 -28.91 -29.11
CA LEU A 17 11.07 -29.85 -28.54
C LEU A 17 10.42 -30.48 -27.30
N ALA A 18 10.01 -31.70 -27.51
CA ALA A 18 9.66 -32.68 -26.49
C ALA A 18 10.93 -33.43 -26.09
N VAL A 19 11.24 -33.48 -24.81
CA VAL A 19 12.08 -34.51 -24.12
C VAL A 19 11.80 -34.20 -22.63
N GLY A 20 11.21 -35.01 -21.79
CA GLY A 20 11.44 -36.41 -21.54
C GLY A 20 12.19 -36.56 -20.23
N SER A 21 11.64 -37.38 -19.36
CA SER A 21 12.29 -38.03 -18.19
C SER A 21 11.92 -37.45 -16.81
N LEU A 22 10.94 -38.00 -16.17
CA LEU A 22 10.85 -39.12 -15.25
C LEU A 22 12.05 -39.19 -14.26
N CYS A 23 11.87 -38.66 -13.03
CA CYS A 23 12.57 -39.14 -11.83
C CYS A 23 11.60 -39.14 -10.64
N ILE A 24 10.99 -40.32 -10.45
CA ILE A 24 10.33 -40.71 -9.19
C ILE A 24 11.46 -41.15 -8.27
N THR A 25 11.68 -40.42 -7.19
CA THR A 25 12.42 -40.94 -6.04
C THR A 25 11.46 -41.01 -4.84
N LEU A 26 11.07 -42.26 -4.58
CA LEU A 26 10.55 -42.71 -3.31
C LEU A 26 11.62 -42.43 -2.23
N VAL A 27 11.26 -41.64 -1.22
CA VAL A 27 11.93 -41.69 0.07
C VAL A 27 10.94 -42.24 1.09
N ALA A 28 11.19 -43.50 1.39
CA ALA A 28 10.54 -44.27 2.43
C ALA A 28 10.89 -43.71 3.82
N GLY A 29 9.90 -43.69 4.69
CA GLY A 29 9.83 -43.90 6.11
C GLY A 29 11.05 -43.58 6.98
N CYS A 30 10.81 -42.70 7.93
CA CYS A 30 11.38 -42.81 9.26
C CYS A 30 10.29 -42.45 10.27
N GLU A 31 9.55 -43.46 10.69
CA GLU A 31 8.80 -43.43 11.94
C GLU A 31 9.83 -43.50 13.07
N GLY A 32 10.25 -42.35 13.56
CA GLY A 32 11.04 -42.22 14.76
C GLY A 32 10.12 -42.09 15.97
N SER A 33 9.78 -43.21 16.59
CA SER A 33 9.20 -43.24 17.94
C SER A 33 10.19 -42.61 18.92
N PHE A 34 9.96 -41.35 19.26
CA PHE A 34 10.73 -40.75 20.37
C PHE A 34 10.06 -41.12 21.68
N SER A 35 10.56 -42.18 22.29
CA SER A 35 10.21 -42.59 23.64
C SER A 35 11.06 -41.80 24.64
N LEU A 36 10.44 -40.86 25.35
CA LEU A 36 11.06 -40.17 26.47
C LEU A 36 10.95 -41.07 27.73
N PRO A 37 12.06 -41.49 28.36
CA PRO A 37 12.02 -42.16 29.66
C PRO A 37 11.85 -41.12 30.76
N GLY A 38 10.79 -41.29 31.56
CA GLY A 38 10.75 -40.88 32.96
C GLY A 38 10.57 -39.37 33.18
N LEU A 39 9.32 -38.90 33.11
CA LEU A 39 8.89 -37.74 33.90
C LEU A 39 7.72 -38.22 34.76
N GLU A 40 8.03 -38.63 36.01
CA GLU A 40 6.99 -38.85 36.99
C GLU A 40 6.33 -37.53 37.32
N LEU A 41 5.01 -37.46 37.09
CA LEU A 41 4.18 -36.37 37.58
C LEU A 41 4.09 -36.49 39.12
N PRO A 42 4.45 -35.46 39.88
CA PRO A 42 4.02 -35.38 41.26
C PRO A 42 2.50 -35.08 41.26
N THR A 43 1.77 -36.07 41.72
CA THR A 43 0.33 -35.96 42.05
C THR A 43 0.12 -34.89 43.11
N SER A 44 -0.82 -33.99 42.75
CA SER A 44 -1.73 -33.24 43.62
C SER A 44 -1.19 -32.64 44.93
N SER A 45 -1.00 -31.34 44.89
CA SER A 45 -1.50 -30.52 45.98
C SER A 45 -2.35 -29.40 45.37
N SER A 46 -3.65 -29.47 45.65
CA SER A 46 -4.62 -28.40 45.45
C SER A 46 -4.23 -27.24 46.36
N SER A 47 -3.33 -26.38 45.88
CA SER A 47 -3.20 -25.05 46.47
C SER A 47 -4.29 -24.19 45.87
N GLN A 48 -5.23 -23.82 46.71
CA GLN A 48 -6.18 -22.74 46.47
C GLN A 48 -5.34 -21.52 46.03
N VAL A 49 -5.46 -21.17 44.78
CA VAL A 49 -4.96 -19.88 44.30
C VAL A 49 -5.85 -18.85 44.96
N GLU A 50 -5.31 -18.15 45.91
CA GLU A 50 -5.99 -17.09 46.65
C GLU A 50 -6.52 -16.06 45.65
N SER A 51 -7.76 -15.69 45.85
CA SER A 51 -8.48 -14.70 45.00
C SER A 51 -7.82 -13.33 44.98
N ASP A 52 -6.88 -13.08 45.85
CA ASP A 52 -6.13 -11.83 45.96
C ASP A 52 -5.07 -11.65 44.87
N ASP A 53 -4.48 -12.74 44.37
CA ASP A 53 -3.49 -12.65 43.27
C ASP A 53 -4.16 -12.29 41.91
N LEU A 54 -5.41 -12.72 41.69
CA LEU A 54 -6.16 -12.35 40.52
C LEU A 54 -6.57 -10.86 40.52
N ALA A 55 -6.85 -10.32 41.69
CA ALA A 55 -7.18 -8.88 41.84
C ALA A 55 -5.92 -8.03 41.60
N ALA A 56 -4.74 -8.47 42.04
CA ALA A 56 -3.48 -7.78 41.77
C ALA A 56 -3.10 -7.77 40.28
N ILE A 57 -3.32 -8.89 39.57
CA ILE A 57 -3.07 -8.98 38.13
C ILE A 57 -4.06 -8.09 37.34
N ASN A 58 -5.35 -8.07 37.71
CA ASN A 58 -6.33 -7.23 37.07
C ASN A 58 -6.03 -5.72 37.27
N ASN A 59 -5.56 -5.34 38.46
CA ASN A 59 -5.13 -3.97 38.74
C ASN A 59 -3.87 -3.56 37.94
N ALA A 60 -2.91 -4.48 37.80
CA ALA A 60 -1.70 -4.28 37.01
C ALA A 60 -2.04 -4.16 35.52
N VAL A 61 -2.97 -4.97 34.98
CA VAL A 61 -3.43 -4.90 33.60
C VAL A 61 -4.24 -3.62 33.37
N ALA A 62 -5.06 -3.17 34.32
CA ALA A 62 -5.80 -1.90 34.23
C ALA A 62 -4.85 -0.70 34.26
N ALA A 63 -3.78 -0.75 35.07
CA ALA A 63 -2.76 0.29 35.10
C ALA A 63 -1.91 0.36 33.81
N THR A 64 -1.66 -0.80 33.17
CA THR A 64 -0.97 -0.85 31.84
C THR A 64 -1.90 -0.44 30.69
N ALA A 65 -3.21 -0.61 30.81
CA ALA A 65 -4.17 -0.15 29.82
C ALA A 65 -4.35 1.39 29.83
N ALA A 66 -3.92 2.06 30.91
CA ALA A 66 -3.84 3.52 31.00
C ALA A 66 -2.57 4.11 30.32
N VAL A 67 -1.71 3.26 29.72
CA VAL A 67 -0.61 3.71 28.88
C VAL A 67 -1.20 4.39 27.65
N THR A 68 -1.41 5.68 27.81
CA THR A 68 -1.22 6.75 26.83
C THR A 68 -1.43 6.22 25.39
N GLN A 69 -2.67 6.21 24.93
CA GLN A 69 -2.91 6.29 23.50
C GLN A 69 -2.14 7.53 23.03
N PRO A 70 -1.16 7.40 22.12
CA PRO A 70 -0.47 8.56 21.61
C PRO A 70 -1.56 9.47 21.06
N LYS A 71 -1.73 10.64 21.64
CA LYS A 71 -2.65 11.67 21.15
C LYS A 71 -2.20 11.96 19.73
N VAL A 72 -2.81 11.26 18.78
CA VAL A 72 -2.53 11.46 17.36
C VAL A 72 -2.87 12.90 17.10
N LYS A 73 -1.83 13.73 17.01
CA LYS A 73 -1.98 15.11 16.60
C LYS A 73 -2.57 15.05 15.19
N VAL A 74 -3.87 15.30 15.09
CA VAL A 74 -4.53 15.38 13.79
C VAL A 74 -3.93 16.58 13.08
N VAL A 75 -2.93 16.31 12.25
CA VAL A 75 -2.33 17.29 11.37
C VAL A 75 -3.28 17.44 10.21
N PRO A 76 -3.75 18.64 9.85
CA PRO A 76 -4.58 18.80 8.67
C PRO A 76 -3.81 18.32 7.46
N THR A 77 -4.36 17.30 6.80
CA THR A 77 -3.76 16.64 5.64
C THR A 77 -4.73 16.69 4.46
N ILE A 78 -4.19 16.65 3.25
CA ILE A 78 -4.97 16.50 2.05
C ILE A 78 -4.79 15.05 1.57
N THR A 79 -5.89 14.34 1.36
CA THR A 79 -5.87 12.96 0.90
C THR A 79 -6.45 12.85 -0.51
N GLY A 80 -5.74 12.14 -1.38
CA GLY A 80 -6.20 11.79 -2.71
C GLY A 80 -6.45 10.28 -2.81
N MET A 81 -7.58 9.90 -3.37
CA MET A 81 -7.94 8.50 -3.63
C MET A 81 -8.00 8.24 -5.11
N GLY A 82 -7.54 7.06 -5.52
CA GLY A 82 -7.64 6.61 -6.90
C GLY A 82 -7.97 5.14 -6.99
N TYR A 83 -8.70 4.78 -8.02
CA TYR A 83 -9.17 3.42 -8.28
C TYR A 83 -8.75 2.96 -9.67
N ALA A 84 -8.42 1.68 -9.81
CA ALA A 84 -8.18 1.10 -11.13
C ALA A 84 -8.56 -0.37 -11.17
N SER A 85 -9.20 -0.78 -12.28
CA SER A 85 -9.58 -2.17 -12.52
C SER A 85 -8.37 -2.98 -13.00
N ILE A 86 -8.28 -4.23 -12.51
CA ILE A 86 -7.27 -5.20 -12.91
C ILE A 86 -7.52 -5.69 -14.34
N SER A 87 -8.79 -5.94 -14.69
CA SER A 87 -9.18 -6.48 -16.00
C SER A 87 -8.88 -5.50 -17.14
N SER A 88 -8.94 -4.20 -16.89
CA SER A 88 -8.64 -3.16 -17.88
C SER A 88 -7.14 -3.01 -18.21
N GLN A 89 -6.25 -3.67 -17.46
CA GLN A 89 -4.81 -3.50 -17.66
C GLN A 89 -4.26 -4.35 -18.81
N PRO A 90 -3.45 -3.78 -19.72
CA PRO A 90 -2.95 -4.46 -20.91
C PRO A 90 -1.75 -5.36 -20.61
N ALA A 91 -1.95 -6.44 -19.84
CA ALA A 91 -0.89 -7.40 -19.54
C ALA A 91 -1.39 -8.85 -19.63
N LYS A 92 -0.49 -9.77 -20.02
CA LYS A 92 -0.82 -11.18 -20.18
C LYS A 92 -0.93 -11.92 -18.84
N SER A 93 -0.03 -11.62 -17.89
CA SER A 93 0.00 -12.24 -16.57
C SER A 93 -0.96 -11.54 -15.60
N SER A 94 -1.69 -12.32 -14.79
CA SER A 94 -2.57 -11.79 -13.75
C SER A 94 -1.82 -10.94 -12.71
N ASN A 95 -0.61 -11.35 -12.34
CA ASN A 95 0.22 -10.59 -11.40
C ASN A 95 0.67 -9.26 -12.02
N GLN A 96 1.04 -9.25 -13.30
CA GLN A 96 1.35 -8.01 -14.00
C GLN A 96 0.15 -7.07 -14.06
N ARG A 97 -1.06 -7.56 -14.37
CA ARG A 97 -2.28 -6.75 -14.36
C ARG A 97 -2.53 -6.12 -13.01
N ARG A 98 -2.37 -6.88 -11.90
CA ARG A 98 -2.50 -6.34 -10.54
C ARG A 98 -1.51 -5.21 -10.26
N LEU A 99 -0.22 -5.40 -10.59
CA LEU A 99 0.79 -4.35 -10.42
C LEU A 99 0.50 -3.11 -11.27
N MET A 100 0.00 -3.29 -12.49
CA MET A 100 -0.38 -2.17 -13.35
C MET A 100 -1.62 -1.45 -12.80
N ALA A 101 -2.61 -2.17 -12.26
CA ALA A 101 -3.78 -1.58 -11.62
C ALA A 101 -3.38 -0.72 -10.40
N ILE A 102 -2.46 -1.21 -9.55
CA ILE A 102 -1.95 -0.42 -8.42
C ILE A 102 -1.25 0.86 -8.91
N ARG A 103 -0.45 0.79 -9.97
CA ARG A 103 0.20 1.97 -10.55
C ARG A 103 -0.82 2.94 -11.14
N ALA A 104 -1.82 2.44 -11.86
CA ALA A 104 -2.88 3.26 -12.42
C ALA A 104 -3.73 3.94 -11.33
N ALA A 105 -4.10 3.20 -10.27
CA ALA A 105 -4.80 3.76 -9.11
C ALA A 105 -3.95 4.83 -8.40
N ARG A 106 -2.62 4.64 -8.30
CA ARG A 106 -1.73 5.67 -7.75
C ARG A 106 -1.70 6.95 -8.59
N LEU A 107 -1.66 6.83 -9.92
CA LEU A 107 -1.70 7.98 -10.83
C LEU A 107 -3.03 8.73 -10.69
N GLU A 108 -4.14 8.02 -10.56
CA GLU A 108 -5.45 8.63 -10.34
C GLU A 108 -5.53 9.34 -8.98
N ALA A 109 -4.96 8.75 -7.93
CA ALA A 109 -4.85 9.40 -6.62
C ALA A 109 -4.00 10.67 -6.68
N MET A 110 -2.88 10.67 -7.43
CA MET A 110 -2.07 11.87 -7.65
C MET A 110 -2.84 12.96 -8.39
N ARG A 111 -3.64 12.59 -9.39
CA ARG A 111 -4.51 13.52 -10.11
C ARG A 111 -5.52 14.18 -9.18
N ASN A 112 -6.18 13.37 -8.34
CA ASN A 112 -7.11 13.86 -7.33
C ASN A 112 -6.44 14.82 -6.34
N LEU A 113 -5.21 14.51 -5.88
CA LEU A 113 -4.42 15.43 -5.06
C LEU A 113 -4.11 16.74 -5.79
N THR A 114 -3.74 16.65 -7.07
CA THR A 114 -3.43 17.82 -7.89
C THR A 114 -4.62 18.76 -7.99
N GLU A 115 -5.81 18.22 -8.24
CA GLU A 115 -7.05 19.01 -8.32
C GLU A 115 -7.35 19.71 -7.00
N GLN A 116 -7.19 19.02 -5.86
CA GLN A 116 -7.38 19.61 -4.54
C GLN A 116 -6.35 20.71 -4.24
N VAL A 117 -5.07 20.47 -4.54
CA VAL A 117 -4.00 21.46 -4.34
C VAL A 117 -4.21 22.70 -5.21
N HIS A 118 -4.58 22.51 -6.48
CA HIS A 118 -4.87 23.61 -7.41
C HIS A 118 -6.02 24.50 -6.92
N GLY A 119 -6.99 23.92 -6.22
CA GLY A 119 -8.12 24.66 -5.62
C GLY A 119 -7.78 25.39 -4.33
N LEU A 120 -6.59 25.19 -3.73
CA LEU A 120 -6.21 25.91 -2.52
C LEU A 120 -6.09 27.42 -2.77
N LYS A 121 -6.63 28.21 -1.84
CA LYS A 121 -6.55 29.67 -1.91
C LYS A 121 -5.27 30.17 -1.25
N ILE A 122 -4.51 30.98 -1.98
CA ILE A 122 -3.36 31.73 -1.47
C ILE A 122 -3.85 32.97 -0.72
N ASN A 123 -4.86 33.63 -1.29
CA ASN A 123 -5.57 34.77 -0.71
C ASN A 123 -7.04 34.74 -1.14
N SER A 124 -7.82 35.78 -0.82
CA SER A 124 -9.26 35.82 -1.13
C SER A 124 -9.61 35.76 -2.61
N ARG A 125 -8.68 36.04 -3.52
CA ARG A 125 -8.92 36.16 -4.97
C ARG A 125 -8.08 35.21 -5.82
N THR A 126 -6.96 34.70 -5.32
CA THR A 126 -5.97 33.93 -6.07
C THR A 126 -5.90 32.51 -5.55
N THR A 127 -5.99 31.55 -6.44
CA THR A 127 -5.77 30.12 -6.18
C THR A 127 -4.34 29.69 -6.55
N ILE A 128 -3.94 28.49 -6.13
CA ILE A 128 -2.64 27.92 -6.54
C ILE A 128 -2.56 27.78 -8.08
N ILE A 129 -3.65 27.36 -8.74
CA ILE A 129 -3.64 27.19 -10.21
C ILE A 129 -3.40 28.53 -10.92
N ASP A 130 -3.96 29.63 -10.41
CA ASP A 130 -3.75 30.96 -11.00
C ASP A 130 -2.30 31.44 -10.87
N ALA A 131 -1.67 31.11 -9.74
CA ALA A 131 -0.28 31.46 -9.45
C ALA A 131 0.72 30.61 -10.26
N ILE A 132 0.44 29.33 -10.47
CA ILE A 132 1.29 28.41 -11.28
C ILE A 132 1.42 28.90 -12.74
N VAL A 133 0.39 29.51 -13.30
CA VAL A 133 0.43 30.04 -14.69
C VAL A 133 1.50 31.12 -14.85
N GLN A 134 1.81 31.87 -13.78
CA GLN A 134 2.74 32.98 -13.77
C GLN A 134 4.12 32.65 -13.18
N ASN A 135 4.26 31.47 -12.54
CA ASN A 135 5.46 31.11 -11.79
C ASN A 135 5.84 29.64 -11.97
N ASP A 136 6.85 29.38 -12.82
CA ASP A 136 7.34 28.02 -13.09
C ASP A 136 8.02 27.37 -11.90
N SER A 137 8.62 28.14 -10.99
CA SER A 137 9.24 27.58 -9.80
C SER A 137 8.16 27.07 -8.80
N LEU A 138 7.04 27.76 -8.73
CA LEU A 138 5.88 27.28 -7.97
C LEU A 138 5.30 26.01 -8.59
N ARG A 139 5.19 25.94 -9.93
CA ARG A 139 4.76 24.75 -10.65
C ARG A 139 5.64 23.55 -10.29
N ALA A 140 6.97 23.70 -10.40
CA ALA A 140 7.91 22.64 -10.08
C ALA A 140 7.82 22.20 -8.60
N THR A 141 7.59 23.14 -7.67
CA THR A 141 7.38 22.83 -6.25
C THR A 141 6.11 22.04 -6.03
N VAL A 142 5.00 22.40 -6.66
CA VAL A 142 3.71 21.71 -6.55
C VAL A 142 3.83 20.29 -7.12
N GLU A 143 4.37 20.15 -8.33
CA GLU A 143 4.56 18.85 -8.98
C GLU A 143 5.49 17.94 -8.14
N GLY A 144 6.62 18.45 -7.68
CA GLY A 144 7.56 17.70 -6.83
C GLY A 144 6.92 17.26 -5.50
N THR A 145 6.09 18.11 -4.90
CA THR A 145 5.38 17.79 -3.65
C THR A 145 4.34 16.70 -3.89
N ILE A 146 3.56 16.75 -4.97
CA ILE A 146 2.56 15.73 -5.31
C ILE A 146 3.23 14.39 -5.62
N LEU A 147 4.33 14.39 -6.36
CA LEU A 147 5.11 13.16 -6.61
C LEU A 147 5.67 12.54 -5.33
N GLY A 148 6.00 13.38 -4.34
CA GLY A 148 6.48 12.97 -3.01
C GLY A 148 5.37 12.56 -2.04
N ALA A 149 4.09 12.61 -2.45
CA ALA A 149 2.97 12.25 -1.57
C ALA A 149 3.10 10.84 -0.99
N ARG A 150 2.81 10.73 0.30
CA ARG A 150 2.92 9.48 1.04
C ARG A 150 1.78 8.54 0.70
N THR A 151 2.10 7.29 0.40
CA THR A 151 1.09 6.24 0.26
C THR A 151 0.63 5.78 1.64
N VAL A 152 -0.64 6.02 1.96
CA VAL A 152 -1.26 5.63 3.24
C VAL A 152 -1.69 4.18 3.19
N ARG A 153 -2.36 3.78 2.09
CA ARG A 153 -2.80 2.40 1.91
C ARG A 153 -2.99 2.03 0.45
N ILE A 154 -2.92 0.73 0.20
CA ILE A 154 -3.24 0.08 -1.06
C ILE A 154 -4.15 -1.08 -0.73
N ASN A 155 -5.42 -1.03 -1.13
CA ASN A 155 -6.41 -2.04 -0.82
C ASN A 155 -7.04 -2.63 -2.08
N PRO A 156 -7.28 -3.95 -2.13
CA PRO A 156 -8.22 -4.52 -3.09
C PRO A 156 -9.64 -4.14 -2.69
N VAL A 157 -10.43 -3.64 -3.65
CA VAL A 157 -11.85 -3.33 -3.50
C VAL A 157 -12.62 -4.28 -4.40
N GLY A 158 -13.32 -5.22 -3.79
CA GLY A 158 -13.95 -6.32 -4.53
C GLY A 158 -12.92 -7.25 -5.18
N SER A 159 -13.29 -7.90 -6.28
CA SER A 159 -12.47 -8.91 -6.96
C SER A 159 -11.55 -8.35 -8.06
N ASP A 160 -11.84 -7.17 -8.59
CA ASP A 160 -11.19 -6.63 -9.81
C ASP A 160 -10.65 -5.21 -9.66
N THR A 161 -10.73 -4.57 -8.51
CA THR A 161 -10.33 -3.16 -8.36
C THR A 161 -9.31 -2.99 -7.24
N TYR A 162 -8.32 -2.13 -7.45
CA TYR A 162 -7.44 -1.62 -6.41
C TYR A 162 -7.76 -0.16 -6.09
N GLU A 163 -7.78 0.15 -4.80
CA GLU A 163 -7.79 1.50 -4.25
C GLU A 163 -6.38 1.86 -3.78
N VAL A 164 -5.93 3.05 -4.09
CA VAL A 164 -4.72 3.66 -3.53
C VAL A 164 -5.09 4.99 -2.88
N VAL A 165 -4.64 5.18 -1.66
CA VAL A 165 -4.81 6.43 -0.92
C VAL A 165 -3.45 7.06 -0.71
N LEU A 166 -3.30 8.29 -1.17
CA LEU A 166 -2.14 9.15 -0.97
C LEU A 166 -2.48 10.28 -0.01
N GLU A 167 -1.47 10.82 0.64
CA GLU A 167 -1.61 11.90 1.62
C GLU A 167 -0.49 12.91 1.46
N LEU A 168 -0.85 14.18 1.50
CA LEU A 168 0.05 15.31 1.71
C LEU A 168 -0.10 15.79 3.14
N ASP A 169 0.98 15.77 3.89
CA ASP A 169 0.99 16.30 5.25
C ASP A 169 1.04 17.84 5.28
N GLN A 170 0.84 18.41 6.46
CA GLN A 170 0.85 19.86 6.63
C GLN A 170 2.20 20.49 6.25
N ALA A 171 3.32 19.80 6.43
CA ALA A 171 4.63 20.31 6.07
C ALA A 171 4.74 20.48 4.56
N MET A 172 4.27 19.48 3.80
CA MET A 172 4.19 19.52 2.33
C MET A 172 3.28 20.65 1.85
N ILE A 173 2.08 20.77 2.43
CA ILE A 173 1.13 21.85 2.11
C ILE A 173 1.74 23.23 2.43
N SER A 174 2.39 23.37 3.58
CA SER A 174 3.02 24.62 3.98
C SER A 174 4.16 25.03 3.04
N THR A 175 4.90 24.07 2.50
CA THR A 175 5.95 24.29 1.50
C THR A 175 5.36 24.88 0.22
N ILE A 176 4.26 24.31 -0.28
CA ILE A 176 3.54 24.86 -1.44
C ILE A 176 3.05 26.28 -1.16
N MET A 177 2.40 26.48 -0.01
CA MET A 177 1.85 27.78 0.37
C MET A 177 2.93 28.86 0.56
N LYS A 178 4.11 28.46 1.06
CA LYS A 178 5.26 29.35 1.18
C LYS A 178 5.81 29.75 -0.20
N ALA A 179 5.99 28.78 -1.10
CA ALA A 179 6.43 29.04 -2.47
C ALA A 179 5.43 29.91 -3.26
N ALA A 180 4.14 29.82 -2.95
CA ALA A 180 3.09 30.59 -3.60
C ALA A 180 3.01 32.05 -3.14
N ARG A 181 3.60 32.38 -1.99
CA ARG A 181 3.61 33.76 -1.45
C ARG A 181 4.88 34.54 -1.77
N GLY A 182 5.90 33.86 -2.35
CA GLY A 182 7.19 34.45 -2.72
C GLY A 182 8.10 34.45 -1.54
#